data_554939c6494ac858c0b48f926e75d721
#
_entry.id   554939c6494ac858c0b48f926e75d721
#
_cell.length_a   1.000
_cell.length_b   1.000
_cell.length_c   1.000
_cell.angle_alpha   90.00
_cell.angle_beta   90.00
_cell.angle_gamma   90.00
#
_symmetry.space_group_name_H-M   'P 1'
#
loop_
_entity.id
_entity.type
_entity.pdbx_description
1 polymer ?
#
loop_
_entity_poly.entity_id
_entity_poly.type
_entity_poly.pdbx_seq_one_letter_code
_entity_poly.pdbx_strand_id
1 'polypeptide(L)'
;MSVLDVQNLTLSFGERTLFAGVSFSIKEREKVGFVGANGVGKTSLFKVICGDYTPDSGGAFLSKNCKLGYMEQHTCSAGNTVWNELVSVFAPLMELERQLEEVGDRLRSGQGDTAADIALQDRLTEQFQREGGLTYKSMTRSALLGLGFTEKQFDMSTDKLSGGQKSKLILAKLLLSKADFLLLDEPTNHLDIHAVEWLESFLSDFKGACLIVSHDRYFLDRITDKTIELENQKIRCFSGNYSVFLQKKAAEQKAIAEKYDNDMKEIARLEGIIAQQRQWNREKNIKTAESKEKVIQRIRDQLVVPDAKLQKIRFDFSPKCVSGEDVLSCDGLSKSFDGKALFRDVSFDIKRQERVFLLGDNGCGKTTLLKILTGEYPRQDGTFRFGSNLLTGYFDQVQAKLDLTKTVIGEVWDTFPQMTETRVRNALAAFLFKGEEVYRPLSVCSGGERARVALLKLMLGGYNFLLLDEPTNHLDAASREELENTLLRYDGTMLIVSHDRYFINKLATRVLELTPNGVQSYTGNYDDYMAHRAVTQQRTAAVKEKPKTNSYKEQKERASRLRKLRTAVTRLEAEIEETEAEIEELQAQLSAGADYQALMDLTAKLDAATARRDDLYARWENASEELAAGEEEV
;
A
#
# COMPACT_ATOMS: atom_id res chain seq x y z
N MET A 1 0.25 23.86 11.74
CA MET A 1 1.54 24.56 11.49
C MET A 1 2.23 23.96 10.29
N SER A 2 3.27 24.60 9.71
CA SER A 2 4.06 23.98 8.65
C SER A 2 5.10 23.04 9.26
N VAL A 3 5.20 21.81 8.73
CA VAL A 3 6.22 20.82 9.15
C VAL A 3 7.48 20.98 8.32
N LEU A 4 7.31 21.26 7.02
CA LEU A 4 8.39 21.54 6.07
C LEU A 4 8.09 22.83 5.33
N ASP A 5 9.10 23.68 5.20
CA ASP A 5 9.06 24.89 4.36
C ASP A 5 10.30 24.94 3.46
N VAL A 6 10.09 24.90 2.16
CA VAL A 6 11.13 24.98 1.14
C VAL A 6 11.06 26.35 0.49
N GLN A 7 12.16 27.09 0.51
CA GLN A 7 12.21 28.48 0.06
C GLN A 7 13.32 28.70 -0.98
N ASN A 8 12.91 29.13 -2.18
CA ASN A 8 13.80 29.51 -3.30
C ASN A 8 14.95 28.52 -3.56
N LEU A 9 14.63 27.22 -3.41
CA LEU A 9 15.62 26.15 -3.49
C LEU A 9 16.10 25.94 -4.92
N THR A 10 17.42 25.96 -5.13
CA THR A 10 18.07 25.65 -6.41
C THR A 10 19.12 24.59 -6.20
N LEU A 11 19.16 23.60 -7.09
CA LEU A 11 20.16 22.53 -7.09
C LEU A 11 20.59 22.19 -8.51
N SER A 12 21.91 22.16 -8.72
CA SER A 12 22.53 21.79 -9.99
C SER A 12 23.64 20.75 -9.78
N PHE A 13 23.87 19.91 -10.76
CA PHE A 13 25.00 18.99 -10.81
C PHE A 13 25.82 19.28 -12.08
N GLY A 14 26.96 19.92 -11.91
CA GLY A 14 27.77 20.43 -13.02
C GLY A 14 26.99 21.46 -13.85
N GLU A 15 26.81 21.21 -15.13
CA GLU A 15 26.05 22.11 -16.03
C GLU A 15 24.52 21.84 -15.99
N ARG A 16 24.09 20.77 -15.34
CA ARG A 16 22.67 20.38 -15.31
C ARG A 16 21.97 20.90 -14.07
N THR A 17 21.09 21.89 -14.23
CA THR A 17 20.17 22.33 -13.19
C THR A 17 18.99 21.37 -13.09
N LEU A 18 18.75 20.83 -11.90
CA LEU A 18 17.62 19.94 -11.62
C LEU A 18 16.36 20.73 -11.32
N PHE A 19 16.48 21.74 -10.45
CA PHE A 19 15.39 22.65 -10.14
C PHE A 19 15.94 24.03 -9.73
N ALA A 20 15.19 25.10 -10.03
CA ALA A 20 15.61 26.49 -9.85
C ALA A 20 14.52 27.31 -9.17
N GLY A 21 14.84 27.87 -7.99
CA GLY A 21 13.96 28.80 -7.26
C GLY A 21 12.64 28.16 -6.80
N VAL A 22 12.63 26.87 -6.47
CA VAL A 22 11.42 26.17 -6.08
C VAL A 22 11.02 26.48 -4.63
N SER A 23 9.73 26.70 -4.40
CA SER A 23 9.19 27.01 -3.07
C SER A 23 7.87 26.30 -2.86
N PHE A 24 7.73 25.61 -1.72
CA PHE A 24 6.48 24.97 -1.28
C PHE A 24 6.52 24.68 0.21
N SER A 25 5.34 24.41 0.79
CA SER A 25 5.25 24.04 2.20
C SER A 25 4.32 22.83 2.39
N ILE A 26 4.61 22.06 3.44
CA ILE A 26 3.82 20.90 3.89
C ILE A 26 3.36 21.16 5.31
N LYS A 27 2.06 20.99 5.56
CA LYS A 27 1.43 21.18 6.86
C LYS A 27 1.42 19.87 7.66
N GLU A 28 1.15 20.00 8.97
CA GLU A 28 0.91 18.84 9.83
C GLU A 28 -0.22 17.97 9.27
N ARG A 29 -0.04 16.65 9.31
CA ARG A 29 -0.98 15.63 8.83
C ARG A 29 -1.28 15.66 7.33
N GLU A 30 -0.64 16.53 6.58
CA GLU A 30 -0.83 16.62 5.13
C GLU A 30 -0.12 15.44 4.44
N LYS A 31 -0.82 14.75 3.55
CA LYS A 31 -0.29 13.64 2.76
C LYS A 31 -0.04 14.15 1.33
N VAL A 32 1.21 14.32 0.97
CA VAL A 32 1.60 14.98 -0.27
C VAL A 32 2.23 13.98 -1.23
N GLY A 33 1.65 13.84 -2.43
CA GLY A 33 2.25 13.13 -3.54
C GLY A 33 3.23 14.02 -4.30
N PHE A 34 4.44 13.53 -4.55
CA PHE A 34 5.45 14.25 -5.32
C PHE A 34 5.72 13.53 -6.64
N VAL A 35 5.34 14.16 -7.75
CA VAL A 35 5.35 13.55 -9.08
C VAL A 35 6.24 14.29 -10.05
N GLY A 36 6.72 13.61 -11.08
CA GLY A 36 7.58 14.15 -12.13
C GLY A 36 8.27 13.03 -12.90
N ALA A 37 8.84 13.34 -14.06
CA ALA A 37 9.56 12.38 -14.90
C ALA A 37 10.77 11.76 -14.16
N ASN A 38 11.30 10.66 -14.68
CA ASN A 38 12.51 10.06 -14.12
C ASN A 38 13.71 10.98 -14.38
N GLY A 39 14.59 11.10 -13.37
CA GLY A 39 15.80 11.91 -13.46
C GLY A 39 15.60 13.43 -13.35
N VAL A 40 14.40 13.92 -13.00
CA VAL A 40 14.16 15.37 -12.78
C VAL A 40 14.67 15.88 -11.43
N GLY A 41 15.08 14.98 -10.50
CA GLY A 41 15.63 15.38 -9.21
C GLY A 41 14.73 15.09 -8.00
N LYS A 42 13.73 14.19 -8.10
CA LYS A 42 12.83 13.84 -6.97
C LYS A 42 13.61 13.34 -5.75
N THR A 43 14.43 12.32 -5.92
CA THR A 43 15.30 11.77 -4.85
C THR A 43 16.34 12.80 -4.38
N SER A 44 16.84 13.66 -5.29
CA SER A 44 17.78 14.73 -4.91
C SER A 44 17.14 15.76 -4.00
N LEU A 45 15.85 16.08 -4.20
CA LEU A 45 15.10 16.94 -3.29
C LEU A 45 14.99 16.30 -1.89
N PHE A 46 14.73 15.00 -1.79
CA PHE A 46 14.71 14.29 -0.51
C PHE A 46 16.06 14.39 0.20
N LYS A 47 17.16 14.20 -0.52
CA LYS A 47 18.52 14.35 0.03
C LYS A 47 18.83 15.76 0.51
N VAL A 48 18.31 16.79 -0.16
CA VAL A 48 18.40 18.18 0.34
C VAL A 48 17.59 18.36 1.63
N ILE A 49 16.36 17.80 1.71
CA ILE A 49 15.52 17.89 2.91
C ILE A 49 16.17 17.15 4.09
N CYS A 50 16.86 16.03 3.83
CA CYS A 50 17.62 15.27 4.83
C CYS A 50 18.92 15.97 5.26
N GLY A 51 19.40 16.93 4.48
CA GLY A 51 20.69 17.60 4.72
C GLY A 51 21.90 16.89 4.10
N ASP A 52 21.69 15.82 3.31
CA ASP A 52 22.76 15.08 2.64
C ASP A 52 23.34 15.86 1.46
N TYR A 53 22.54 16.71 0.82
CA TYR A 53 22.97 17.59 -0.26
C TYR A 53 22.82 19.05 0.14
N THR A 54 23.86 19.84 -0.15
CA THR A 54 23.86 21.30 0.03
C THR A 54 23.30 21.94 -1.24
N PRO A 55 22.21 22.73 -1.16
CA PRO A 55 21.66 23.42 -2.33
C PRO A 55 22.57 24.58 -2.76
N ASP A 56 22.50 24.97 -4.03
CA ASP A 56 23.21 26.14 -4.58
C ASP A 56 22.66 27.46 -4.02
N SER A 57 21.34 27.52 -3.81
CA SER A 57 20.67 28.65 -3.17
C SER A 57 19.36 28.22 -2.52
N GLY A 58 18.85 29.02 -1.57
CA GLY A 58 17.65 28.74 -0.81
C GLY A 58 17.88 27.68 0.26
N GLY A 59 16.79 27.03 0.72
CA GLY A 59 16.89 25.99 1.75
C GLY A 59 15.58 25.26 2.02
N ALA A 60 15.69 24.14 2.70
CA ALA A 60 14.58 23.36 3.23
C ALA A 60 14.62 23.40 4.75
N PHE A 61 13.54 23.84 5.39
CA PHE A 61 13.48 24.09 6.82
C PHE A 61 12.41 23.18 7.46
N LEU A 62 12.84 22.34 8.38
CA LEU A 62 11.94 21.50 9.20
C LEU A 62 11.57 22.23 10.49
N SER A 63 10.37 21.97 11.01
CA SER A 63 9.93 22.44 12.32
C SER A 63 10.88 21.94 13.43
N LYS A 64 11.17 22.78 14.44
CA LYS A 64 12.22 22.53 15.47
C LYS A 64 12.12 21.19 16.20
N ASN A 65 10.92 20.63 16.37
CA ASN A 65 10.70 19.37 17.10
C ASN A 65 10.23 18.22 16.19
N CYS A 66 10.28 18.39 14.88
CA CYS A 66 9.84 17.40 13.93
C CYS A 66 10.88 16.29 13.77
N LYS A 67 10.48 15.06 14.07
CA LYS A 67 11.29 13.87 13.79
C LYS A 67 11.06 13.45 12.34
N LEU A 68 12.10 13.60 11.54
CA LEU A 68 12.11 13.16 10.14
C LEU A 68 12.41 11.67 10.06
N GLY A 69 11.62 10.95 9.27
CA GLY A 69 11.88 9.57 8.88
C GLY A 69 12.15 9.47 7.38
N TYR A 70 13.29 8.91 7.00
CA TYR A 70 13.67 8.66 5.61
C TYR A 70 14.26 7.26 5.43
N MET A 71 13.88 6.58 4.36
CA MET A 71 14.15 5.15 4.16
C MET A 71 15.65 4.82 4.01
N GLU A 72 16.45 5.68 3.34
CA GLU A 72 17.90 5.46 3.17
C GLU A 72 18.70 5.59 4.48
N GLN A 73 18.14 6.25 5.51
CA GLN A 73 18.80 6.39 6.82
C GLN A 73 18.70 5.11 7.67
N HIS A 74 17.89 4.14 7.26
CA HIS A 74 17.71 2.88 7.96
C HIS A 74 18.46 1.77 7.23
N THR A 75 19.35 1.09 7.94
CA THR A 75 20.07 -0.09 7.47
C THR A 75 19.72 -1.29 8.34
N CYS A 76 19.88 -2.49 7.81
CA CYS A 76 19.74 -3.71 8.61
C CYS A 76 21.07 -4.07 9.23
N SER A 77 21.08 -4.36 10.53
CA SER A 77 22.28 -4.84 11.25
C SER A 77 22.59 -6.27 10.84
N ALA A 78 23.85 -6.54 10.49
CA ALA A 78 24.30 -7.89 10.14
C ALA A 78 24.16 -8.84 11.36
N GLY A 79 23.73 -10.08 11.10
CA GLY A 79 23.63 -11.12 12.13
C GLY A 79 22.41 -11.03 13.06
N ASN A 80 21.58 -9.99 12.93
CA ASN A 80 20.35 -9.86 13.73
C ASN A 80 19.20 -10.70 13.14
N THR A 81 18.18 -11.03 13.94
CA THR A 81 16.96 -11.65 13.41
C THR A 81 16.00 -10.57 12.90
N VAL A 82 15.10 -10.94 11.99
CA VAL A 82 14.05 -10.05 11.45
C VAL A 82 13.24 -9.41 12.57
N TRP A 83 12.86 -10.21 13.58
CA TRP A 83 12.11 -9.73 14.74
C TRP A 83 12.92 -8.74 15.56
N ASN A 84 14.13 -9.11 15.98
CA ASN A 84 14.97 -8.27 16.82
C ASN A 84 15.36 -6.96 16.13
N GLU A 85 15.60 -7.04 14.81
CA GLU A 85 15.90 -5.86 14.00
C GLU A 85 14.75 -4.85 14.01
N LEU A 86 13.50 -5.32 13.94
CA LEU A 86 12.35 -4.42 13.96
C LEU A 86 12.00 -3.94 15.38
N VAL A 87 12.08 -4.82 16.38
CA VAL A 87 11.84 -4.45 17.78
C VAL A 87 12.86 -3.44 18.29
N SER A 88 14.09 -3.43 17.75
CA SER A 88 15.13 -2.45 18.13
C SER A 88 14.72 -0.99 17.95
N VAL A 89 13.72 -0.70 17.11
CA VAL A 89 13.11 0.63 16.98
C VAL A 89 12.53 1.11 18.31
N PHE A 90 12.09 0.17 19.15
CA PHE A 90 11.51 0.39 20.46
C PHE A 90 12.51 0.19 21.62
N ALA A 91 13.83 0.35 21.35
CA ALA A 91 14.88 0.16 22.37
C ALA A 91 14.59 0.88 23.71
N PRO A 92 14.05 2.13 23.75
CA PRO A 92 13.67 2.76 25.02
C PRO A 92 12.58 2.00 25.79
N LEU A 93 11.60 1.41 25.08
CA LEU A 93 10.54 0.61 25.71
C LEU A 93 11.06 -0.74 26.18
N MET A 94 11.98 -1.35 25.45
CA MET A 94 12.65 -2.59 25.88
C MET A 94 13.46 -2.38 27.15
N GLU A 95 14.12 -1.24 27.25
CA GLU A 95 14.86 -0.88 28.46
C GLU A 95 13.94 -0.65 29.66
N LEU A 96 12.80 0.01 29.47
CA LEU A 96 11.78 0.15 30.51
C LEU A 96 11.19 -1.21 30.93
N GLU A 97 10.93 -2.12 29.97
CA GLU A 97 10.47 -3.48 30.26
C GLU A 97 11.49 -4.25 31.09
N ARG A 98 12.79 -4.17 30.73
CA ARG A 98 13.89 -4.78 31.50
C ARG A 98 13.97 -4.23 32.95
N GLN A 99 13.86 -2.90 33.10
CA GLN A 99 13.86 -2.27 34.40
C GLN A 99 12.65 -2.71 35.25
N LEU A 100 11.47 -2.85 34.64
CA LEU A 100 10.27 -3.37 35.31
C LEU A 100 10.47 -4.81 35.80
N GLU A 101 11.08 -5.67 34.97
CA GLU A 101 11.40 -7.05 35.32
C GLU A 101 12.39 -7.08 36.51
N GLU A 102 13.47 -6.28 36.47
CA GLU A 102 14.46 -6.22 37.53
C GLU A 102 13.87 -5.74 38.88
N VAL A 103 12.98 -4.72 38.85
CA VAL A 103 12.28 -4.25 40.03
C VAL A 103 11.32 -5.33 40.55
N GLY A 104 10.60 -6.02 39.64
CA GLY A 104 9.73 -7.13 40.00
C GLY A 104 10.48 -8.30 40.68
N ASP A 105 11.68 -8.63 40.20
CA ASP A 105 12.51 -9.70 40.77
C ASP A 105 13.08 -9.29 42.14
N ARG A 106 13.46 -8.01 42.35
CA ARG A 106 13.85 -7.50 43.69
C ARG A 106 12.70 -7.58 44.69
N LEU A 107 11.49 -7.19 44.30
CA LEU A 107 10.29 -7.29 45.12
C LEU A 107 9.96 -8.73 45.50
N ARG A 108 10.10 -9.69 44.56
CA ARG A 108 9.87 -11.13 44.79
C ARG A 108 10.92 -11.73 45.73
N SER A 109 12.19 -11.28 45.62
CA SER A 109 13.29 -11.81 46.43
C SER A 109 13.39 -11.17 47.81
N GLY A 110 12.61 -10.11 48.08
CA GLY A 110 12.64 -9.38 49.36
C GLY A 110 13.99 -8.65 49.62
N GLN A 111 14.78 -8.42 48.57
CA GLN A 111 16.07 -7.72 48.65
C GLN A 111 15.86 -6.24 48.32
N GLY A 112 15.99 -5.35 49.30
CA GLY A 112 15.93 -3.91 49.12
C GLY A 112 14.85 -3.19 49.96
N ASP A 113 14.68 -1.90 49.71
CA ASP A 113 13.60 -1.09 50.30
C ASP A 113 12.30 -1.32 49.54
N THR A 114 11.43 -2.17 50.07
CA THR A 114 10.17 -2.57 49.45
C THR A 114 9.27 -1.37 49.11
N ALA A 115 9.26 -0.32 49.91
CA ALA A 115 8.44 0.88 49.67
C ALA A 115 9.00 1.71 48.50
N ALA A 116 10.33 1.85 48.42
CA ALA A 116 10.98 2.53 47.31
C ALA A 116 10.84 1.75 45.97
N ASP A 117 10.96 0.41 46.01
CA ASP A 117 10.81 -0.44 44.83
C ASP A 117 9.36 -0.45 44.32
N ILE A 118 8.33 -0.43 45.18
CA ILE A 118 6.92 -0.29 44.79
C ILE A 118 6.70 1.07 44.08
N ALA A 119 7.17 2.18 44.67
CA ALA A 119 7.02 3.50 44.05
C ALA A 119 7.76 3.61 42.71
N LEU A 120 8.90 2.94 42.56
CA LEU A 120 9.65 2.86 41.31
C LEU A 120 8.88 2.04 40.26
N GLN A 121 8.31 0.89 40.67
CA GLN A 121 7.51 0.03 39.79
C GLN A 121 6.29 0.76 39.24
N ASP A 122 5.56 1.47 40.09
CA ASP A 122 4.39 2.26 39.69
C ASP A 122 4.76 3.32 38.64
N ARG A 123 5.84 4.07 38.92
CA ARG A 123 6.32 5.12 38.00
C ARG A 123 6.77 4.53 36.63
N LEU A 124 7.54 3.45 36.66
CA LEU A 124 7.98 2.78 35.42
C LEU A 124 6.82 2.18 34.66
N THR A 125 5.82 1.61 35.36
CA THR A 125 4.61 1.06 34.76
C THR A 125 3.78 2.14 34.08
N GLU A 126 3.58 3.27 34.72
CA GLU A 126 2.87 4.41 34.15
C GLU A 126 3.61 4.96 32.92
N GLN A 127 4.94 5.09 32.99
CA GLN A 127 5.75 5.52 31.84
C GLN A 127 5.67 4.51 30.70
N PHE A 128 5.82 3.22 30.96
CA PHE A 128 5.75 2.16 29.97
C PHE A 128 4.38 2.14 29.26
N GLN A 129 3.28 2.27 30.02
CA GLN A 129 1.92 2.33 29.44
C GLN A 129 1.72 3.59 28.59
N ARG A 130 2.13 4.75 29.09
CA ARG A 130 2.01 6.04 28.39
C ARG A 130 2.79 6.05 27.07
N GLU A 131 3.96 5.43 27.02
CA GLU A 131 4.81 5.36 25.83
C GLU A 131 4.41 4.26 24.84
N GLY A 132 3.39 3.45 25.16
CA GLY A 132 2.84 2.41 24.29
C GLY A 132 3.49 1.03 24.47
N GLY A 133 4.07 0.77 25.66
CA GLY A 133 4.72 -0.49 25.97
C GLY A 133 3.84 -1.73 25.87
N LEU A 134 2.52 -1.59 26.09
CA LEU A 134 1.57 -2.71 25.94
C LEU A 134 1.32 -3.14 24.49
N THR A 135 1.64 -2.28 23.52
CA THR A 135 1.26 -2.47 22.11
C THR A 135 2.42 -2.66 21.14
N TYR A 136 3.66 -2.30 21.52
CA TYR A 136 4.79 -2.29 20.58
C TYR A 136 5.11 -3.66 19.99
N LYS A 137 4.99 -4.76 20.76
CA LYS A 137 5.19 -6.13 20.24
C LYS A 137 4.11 -6.53 19.24
N SER A 138 2.85 -6.16 19.48
CA SER A 138 1.74 -6.41 18.57
C SER A 138 1.85 -5.56 17.30
N MET A 139 2.28 -4.30 17.40
CA MET A 139 2.55 -3.43 16.26
C MET A 139 3.69 -3.98 15.39
N THR A 140 4.79 -4.44 16.01
CA THR A 140 5.90 -5.09 15.31
C THR A 140 5.42 -6.32 14.54
N ARG A 141 4.64 -7.20 15.18
CA ARG A 141 4.07 -8.39 14.53
C ARG A 141 3.14 -8.02 13.38
N SER A 142 2.25 -7.06 13.58
CA SER A 142 1.33 -6.58 12.56
C SER A 142 2.07 -6.01 11.36
N ALA A 143 3.12 -5.22 11.56
CA ALA A 143 3.92 -4.65 10.48
C ALA A 143 4.66 -5.74 9.67
N LEU A 144 5.25 -6.74 10.33
CA LEU A 144 5.90 -7.84 9.63
C LEU A 144 4.91 -8.67 8.81
N LEU A 145 3.79 -9.07 9.41
CA LEU A 145 2.76 -9.83 8.71
C LEU A 145 2.14 -9.03 7.56
N GLY A 146 1.86 -7.75 7.79
CA GLY A 146 1.31 -6.85 6.78
C GLY A 146 2.21 -6.66 5.58
N LEU A 147 3.53 -6.65 5.77
CA LEU A 147 4.51 -6.57 4.69
C LEU A 147 4.86 -7.94 4.07
N GLY A 148 4.13 -9.00 4.45
CA GLY A 148 4.22 -10.33 3.85
C GLY A 148 5.34 -11.21 4.42
N PHE A 149 5.86 -10.93 5.62
CA PHE A 149 6.70 -11.87 6.36
C PHE A 149 5.82 -12.92 7.05
N THR A 150 6.24 -14.18 7.01
CA THR A 150 5.60 -15.25 7.77
C THR A 150 6.22 -15.36 9.16
N GLU A 151 5.48 -15.89 10.15
CA GLU A 151 6.01 -16.07 11.51
C GLU A 151 7.28 -16.91 11.55
N LYS A 152 7.42 -17.89 10.65
CA LYS A 152 8.64 -18.71 10.51
C LYS A 152 9.88 -17.89 10.09
N GLN A 153 9.68 -16.74 9.50
CA GLN A 153 10.76 -15.84 9.05
C GLN A 153 11.18 -14.84 10.14
N PHE A 154 10.43 -14.73 11.23
CA PHE A 154 10.77 -13.79 12.31
C PHE A 154 12.14 -14.09 12.95
N ASP A 155 12.47 -15.35 13.12
CA ASP A 155 13.75 -15.78 13.69
C ASP A 155 14.88 -15.93 12.65
N MET A 156 14.58 -15.63 11.37
CA MET A 156 15.57 -15.70 10.30
C MET A 156 16.55 -14.54 10.40
N SER A 157 17.85 -14.82 10.17
CA SER A 157 18.87 -13.77 10.09
C SER A 157 18.62 -12.83 8.92
N THR A 158 18.80 -11.52 9.16
CA THR A 158 18.71 -10.47 8.14
C THR A 158 19.66 -10.68 6.97
N ASP A 159 20.78 -11.39 7.17
CA ASP A 159 21.76 -11.69 6.11
C ASP A 159 21.18 -12.63 5.04
N LYS A 160 20.26 -13.51 5.43
CA LYS A 160 19.60 -14.49 4.53
C LYS A 160 18.44 -13.90 3.75
N LEU A 161 18.07 -12.66 4.00
CA LEU A 161 16.97 -11.98 3.32
C LEU A 161 17.37 -11.60 1.89
N SER A 162 16.44 -11.75 0.95
CA SER A 162 16.57 -11.17 -0.40
C SER A 162 16.58 -9.64 -0.34
N GLY A 163 17.07 -8.97 -1.40
CA GLY A 163 17.06 -7.51 -1.48
C GLY A 163 15.68 -6.91 -1.25
N GLY A 164 14.64 -7.46 -1.87
CA GLY A 164 13.27 -7.01 -1.66
C GLY A 164 12.74 -7.22 -0.24
N GLN A 165 13.12 -8.32 0.43
CA GLN A 165 12.77 -8.54 1.83
C GLN A 165 13.50 -7.57 2.77
N LYS A 166 14.76 -7.24 2.49
CA LYS A 166 15.49 -6.20 3.23
C LYS A 166 14.81 -4.85 3.08
N SER A 167 14.41 -4.47 1.86
CA SER A 167 13.66 -3.22 1.63
C SER A 167 12.34 -3.18 2.41
N LYS A 168 11.59 -4.28 2.46
CA LYS A 168 10.37 -4.40 3.28
C LYS A 168 10.66 -4.23 4.78
N LEU A 169 11.73 -4.81 5.29
CA LEU A 169 12.12 -4.68 6.70
C LEU A 169 12.55 -3.24 7.04
N ILE A 170 13.31 -2.60 6.16
CA ILE A 170 13.69 -1.18 6.30
C ILE A 170 12.45 -0.28 6.30
N LEU A 171 11.51 -0.53 5.40
CA LEU A 171 10.23 0.18 5.38
C LEU A 171 9.46 -0.01 6.70
N ALA A 172 9.38 -1.23 7.23
CA ALA A 172 8.76 -1.51 8.53
C ALA A 172 9.42 -0.70 9.66
N LYS A 173 10.77 -0.67 9.71
CA LYS A 173 11.52 0.14 10.68
C LYS A 173 11.15 1.61 10.60
N LEU A 174 11.11 2.15 9.39
CA LEU A 174 10.74 3.55 9.15
C LEU A 174 9.32 3.84 9.65
N LEU A 175 8.35 3.02 9.30
CA LEU A 175 6.95 3.22 9.68
C LEU A 175 6.73 3.15 11.19
N LEU A 176 7.50 2.33 11.91
CA LEU A 176 7.41 2.19 13.36
C LEU A 176 8.29 3.18 14.14
N SER A 177 9.11 3.99 13.49
CA SER A 177 10.11 4.87 14.10
C SER A 177 9.55 6.06 14.89
N LYS A 178 8.21 6.19 15.02
CA LYS A 178 7.56 7.35 15.66
C LYS A 178 7.99 8.69 15.03
N ALA A 179 8.25 8.72 13.72
CA ALA A 179 8.52 9.95 12.99
C ALA A 179 7.26 10.80 12.89
N ASP A 180 7.42 12.13 12.91
CA ASP A 180 6.32 13.09 12.70
C ASP A 180 6.14 13.44 11.22
N PHE A 181 7.20 13.26 10.44
CA PHE A 181 7.21 13.49 9.00
C PHE A 181 7.96 12.38 8.27
N LEU A 182 7.31 11.74 7.30
CA LEU A 182 7.85 10.63 6.51
C LEU A 182 8.19 11.08 5.10
N LEU A 183 9.42 10.78 4.65
CA LEU A 183 9.84 10.84 3.25
C LEU A 183 9.88 9.43 2.69
N LEU A 184 8.99 9.13 1.75
CA LEU A 184 8.85 7.82 1.14
C LEU A 184 9.20 7.89 -0.35
N ASP A 185 10.33 7.29 -0.73
CA ASP A 185 10.77 7.20 -2.14
C ASP A 185 10.44 5.80 -2.68
N GLU A 186 9.47 5.74 -3.58
CA GLU A 186 8.95 4.52 -4.21
C GLU A 186 8.64 3.39 -3.20
N PRO A 187 7.83 3.64 -2.16
CA PRO A 187 7.61 2.67 -1.09
C PRO A 187 6.84 1.42 -1.54
N THR A 188 6.17 1.48 -2.69
CA THR A 188 5.42 0.37 -3.28
C THR A 188 6.29 -0.60 -4.08
N ASN A 189 7.56 -0.24 -4.38
CA ASN A 189 8.47 -1.11 -5.11
C ASN A 189 8.76 -2.39 -4.32
N HIS A 190 8.75 -3.53 -5.00
CA HIS A 190 8.95 -4.87 -4.43
C HIS A 190 7.88 -5.33 -3.43
N LEU A 191 6.79 -4.56 -3.23
CA LEU A 191 5.63 -5.01 -2.47
C LEU A 191 4.67 -5.78 -3.38
N ASP A 192 4.05 -6.81 -2.83
CA ASP A 192 2.87 -7.43 -3.44
C ASP A 192 1.62 -6.60 -3.11
N ILE A 193 0.52 -6.92 -3.78
CA ILE A 193 -0.73 -6.18 -3.63
C ILE A 193 -1.20 -6.12 -2.17
N HIS A 194 -1.03 -7.21 -1.39
CA HIS A 194 -1.44 -7.26 0.01
C HIS A 194 -0.59 -6.36 0.90
N ALA A 195 0.72 -6.34 0.67
CA ALA A 195 1.63 -5.44 1.40
C ALA A 195 1.35 -3.96 1.06
N VAL A 196 0.98 -3.66 -0.19
CA VAL A 196 0.57 -2.29 -0.58
C VAL A 196 -0.75 -1.90 0.09
N GLU A 197 -1.75 -2.77 0.13
CA GLU A 197 -3.03 -2.54 0.84
C GLU A 197 -2.81 -2.28 2.34
N TRP A 198 -1.94 -3.06 2.97
CA TRP A 198 -1.57 -2.83 4.36
C TRP A 198 -0.87 -1.48 4.56
N LEU A 199 0.07 -1.12 3.67
CA LEU A 199 0.76 0.17 3.71
C LEU A 199 -0.22 1.34 3.54
N GLU A 200 -1.20 1.22 2.64
CA GLU A 200 -2.27 2.21 2.48
C GLU A 200 -3.07 2.41 3.77
N SER A 201 -3.50 1.31 4.39
CA SER A 201 -4.22 1.37 5.66
C SER A 201 -3.37 2.03 6.75
N PHE A 202 -2.09 1.64 6.86
CA PHE A 202 -1.17 2.23 7.83
C PHE A 202 -0.99 3.74 7.62
N LEU A 203 -0.74 4.19 6.37
CA LEU A 203 -0.53 5.60 6.06
C LEU A 203 -1.81 6.44 6.20
N SER A 204 -2.98 5.85 5.97
CA SER A 204 -4.26 6.51 6.22
C SER A 204 -4.45 6.82 7.70
N ASP A 205 -4.07 5.89 8.58
CA ASP A 205 -4.17 6.04 10.03
C ASP A 205 -3.01 6.85 10.63
N PHE A 206 -1.93 7.04 9.88
CA PHE A 206 -0.76 7.76 10.33
C PHE A 206 -1.07 9.24 10.58
N LYS A 207 -0.81 9.71 11.81
CA LYS A 207 -1.15 11.07 12.26
C LYS A 207 -0.13 12.14 11.86
N GLY A 208 1.04 11.76 11.37
CA GLY A 208 2.08 12.67 10.89
C GLY A 208 1.86 13.11 9.45
N ALA A 209 2.74 13.97 8.95
CA ALA A 209 2.79 14.37 7.54
C ALA A 209 3.62 13.39 6.71
N CYS A 210 3.32 13.29 5.40
CA CYS A 210 4.09 12.48 4.47
C CYS A 210 4.37 13.23 3.17
N LEU A 211 5.58 13.04 2.64
CA LEU A 211 5.91 13.40 1.26
C LEU A 211 6.30 12.11 0.52
N ILE A 212 5.53 11.75 -0.48
CA ILE A 212 5.57 10.44 -1.12
C ILE A 212 5.91 10.59 -2.59
N VAL A 213 7.02 10.01 -3.03
CA VAL A 213 7.31 9.78 -4.45
C VAL A 213 6.83 8.37 -4.77
N SER A 214 5.94 8.23 -5.73
CA SER A 214 5.53 6.92 -6.22
C SER A 214 5.10 6.98 -7.68
N HIS A 215 5.34 5.89 -8.39
CA HIS A 215 4.80 5.63 -9.71
C HIS A 215 3.49 4.84 -9.67
N ASP A 216 3.06 4.37 -8.51
CA ASP A 216 1.76 3.74 -8.30
C ASP A 216 0.67 4.82 -8.17
N ARG A 217 -0.03 5.07 -9.28
CA ARG A 217 -1.09 6.09 -9.38
C ARG A 217 -2.27 5.77 -8.44
N TYR A 218 -2.61 4.51 -8.29
CA TYR A 218 -3.71 4.05 -7.43
C TYR A 218 -3.39 4.29 -5.96
N PHE A 219 -2.14 4.03 -5.56
CA PHE A 219 -1.63 4.31 -4.23
C PHE A 219 -1.67 5.81 -3.90
N LEU A 220 -1.15 6.65 -4.81
CA LEU A 220 -1.19 8.10 -4.64
C LEU A 220 -2.63 8.62 -4.55
N ASP A 221 -3.54 8.07 -5.34
CA ASP A 221 -4.94 8.50 -5.38
C ASP A 221 -5.68 8.23 -4.08
N ARG A 222 -5.33 7.14 -3.38
CA ARG A 222 -5.93 6.77 -2.10
C ARG A 222 -5.36 7.51 -0.89
N ILE A 223 -4.08 7.87 -0.94
CA ILE A 223 -3.37 8.38 0.24
C ILE A 223 -3.23 9.89 0.22
N THR A 224 -3.08 10.52 -0.95
CA THR A 224 -2.67 11.92 -1.01
C THR A 224 -3.85 12.90 -1.06
N ASP A 225 -3.70 14.00 -0.29
CA ASP A 225 -4.64 15.13 -0.26
C ASP A 225 -4.17 16.28 -1.15
N LYS A 226 -2.88 16.29 -1.51
CA LYS A 226 -2.21 17.30 -2.30
C LYS A 226 -1.18 16.65 -3.21
N THR A 227 -1.04 17.15 -4.42
CA THR A 227 -0.03 16.69 -5.38
C THR A 227 0.91 17.83 -5.74
N ILE A 228 2.21 17.60 -5.66
CA ILE A 228 3.27 18.52 -6.09
C ILE A 228 3.93 17.92 -7.33
N GLU A 229 3.97 18.70 -8.41
CA GLU A 229 4.61 18.30 -9.65
C GLU A 229 5.93 19.06 -9.84
N LEU A 230 7.00 18.33 -10.14
CA LEU A 230 8.27 18.87 -10.60
C LEU A 230 8.39 18.67 -12.12
N GLU A 231 8.27 19.75 -12.87
CA GLU A 231 8.34 19.75 -14.33
C GLU A 231 9.09 20.99 -14.82
N ASN A 232 9.94 20.84 -15.82
CA ASN A 232 10.73 21.95 -16.40
C ASN A 232 11.45 22.79 -15.32
N GLN A 233 12.11 22.13 -14.35
CA GLN A 233 12.87 22.73 -13.23
C GLN A 233 12.01 23.56 -12.26
N LYS A 234 10.70 23.54 -12.39
CA LYS A 234 9.75 24.29 -11.57
C LYS A 234 8.82 23.35 -10.81
N ILE A 235 8.30 23.85 -9.69
CA ILE A 235 7.29 23.15 -8.91
C ILE A 235 5.92 23.79 -9.11
N ARG A 236 4.90 22.95 -9.25
CA ARG A 236 3.49 23.33 -9.23
C ARG A 236 2.76 22.52 -8.16
N CYS A 237 1.92 23.17 -7.38
CA CYS A 237 1.17 22.54 -6.29
C CYS A 237 -0.32 22.49 -6.66
N PHE A 238 -0.91 21.31 -6.54
CA PHE A 238 -2.33 21.07 -6.82
C PHE A 238 -3.00 20.50 -5.57
N SER A 239 -4.11 21.12 -5.16
CA SER A 239 -4.95 20.55 -4.12
C SER A 239 -5.79 19.42 -4.70
N GLY A 240 -5.80 18.28 -4.02
CA GLY A 240 -6.47 17.05 -4.43
C GLY A 240 -5.49 15.90 -4.68
N ASN A 241 -6.05 14.71 -4.83
CA ASN A 241 -5.33 13.49 -5.13
C ASN A 241 -4.77 13.48 -6.57
N TYR A 242 -4.14 12.37 -6.95
CA TYR A 242 -3.49 12.23 -8.25
C TYR A 242 -4.47 12.35 -9.43
N SER A 243 -5.66 11.78 -9.32
CA SER A 243 -6.70 11.88 -10.37
C SER A 243 -7.19 13.31 -10.57
N VAL A 244 -7.42 14.05 -9.49
CA VAL A 244 -7.79 15.48 -9.54
C VAL A 244 -6.66 16.32 -10.15
N PHE A 245 -5.40 16.03 -9.80
CA PHE A 245 -4.23 16.65 -10.42
C PHE A 245 -4.23 16.45 -11.94
N LEU A 246 -4.41 15.21 -12.43
CA LEU A 246 -4.43 14.92 -13.87
C LEU A 246 -5.55 15.68 -14.60
N GLN A 247 -6.74 15.75 -14.01
CA GLN A 247 -7.86 16.51 -14.58
C GLN A 247 -7.54 18.01 -14.69
N LYS A 248 -6.99 18.60 -13.62
CA LYS A 248 -6.59 20.01 -13.60
C LYS A 248 -5.49 20.30 -14.62
N LYS A 249 -4.45 19.45 -14.67
CA LYS A 249 -3.37 19.57 -15.65
C LYS A 249 -3.88 19.47 -17.08
N ALA A 250 -4.78 18.54 -17.37
CA ALA A 250 -5.38 18.39 -18.69
C ALA A 250 -6.23 19.61 -19.08
N ALA A 251 -6.98 20.18 -18.14
CA ALA A 251 -7.77 21.40 -18.35
C ALA A 251 -6.87 22.63 -18.63
N GLU A 252 -5.79 22.80 -17.84
CA GLU A 252 -4.79 23.86 -18.06
C GLU A 252 -4.11 23.73 -19.43
N GLN A 253 -3.65 22.53 -19.80
CA GLN A 253 -3.04 22.29 -21.11
C GLN A 253 -4.00 22.58 -22.26
N LYS A 254 -5.28 22.21 -22.11
CA LYS A 254 -6.30 22.52 -23.10
C LYS A 254 -6.52 24.03 -23.24
N ALA A 255 -6.59 24.75 -22.13
CA ALA A 255 -6.75 26.21 -22.13
C ALA A 255 -5.52 26.91 -22.78
N ILE A 256 -4.30 26.45 -22.49
CA ILE A 256 -3.07 26.96 -23.12
C ILE A 256 -3.11 26.71 -24.63
N ALA A 257 -3.52 25.51 -25.07
CA ALA A 257 -3.60 25.17 -26.49
C ALA A 257 -4.67 26.00 -27.23
N GLU A 258 -5.83 26.21 -26.62
CA GLU A 258 -6.90 27.06 -27.17
C GLU A 258 -6.45 28.52 -27.28
N LYS A 259 -5.76 29.04 -26.24
CA LYS A 259 -5.21 30.38 -26.28
C LYS A 259 -4.16 30.54 -27.37
N TYR A 260 -3.22 29.58 -27.48
CA TYR A 260 -2.21 29.58 -28.54
C TYR A 260 -2.83 29.57 -29.93
N ASP A 261 -3.82 28.73 -30.19
CA ASP A 261 -4.51 28.66 -31.48
C ASP A 261 -5.23 29.98 -31.80
N ASN A 262 -5.81 30.65 -30.81
CA ASN A 262 -6.46 31.95 -30.96
C ASN A 262 -5.44 33.07 -31.23
N ASP A 263 -4.34 33.10 -30.48
CA ASP A 263 -3.25 34.08 -30.65
C ASP A 263 -2.61 33.92 -32.05
N MET A 264 -2.38 32.68 -32.52
CA MET A 264 -1.85 32.41 -33.87
C MET A 264 -2.82 32.86 -34.98
N LYS A 265 -4.13 32.64 -34.81
CA LYS A 265 -5.15 33.15 -35.76
C LYS A 265 -5.15 34.67 -35.82
N GLU A 266 -5.03 35.35 -34.66
CA GLU A 266 -4.98 36.82 -34.60
C GLU A 266 -3.69 37.36 -35.22
N ILE A 267 -2.54 36.74 -34.99
CA ILE A 267 -1.27 37.06 -35.68
C ILE A 267 -1.45 36.97 -37.20
N ALA A 268 -1.95 35.84 -37.70
CA ALA A 268 -2.17 35.65 -39.13
C ALA A 268 -3.13 36.68 -39.74
N ARG A 269 -4.20 37.04 -39.01
CA ARG A 269 -5.14 38.09 -39.41
C ARG A 269 -4.46 39.47 -39.51
N LEU A 270 -3.66 39.83 -38.49
CA LEU A 270 -2.94 41.09 -38.45
C LEU A 270 -1.87 41.16 -39.54
N GLU A 271 -1.12 40.09 -39.80
CA GLU A 271 -0.14 39.98 -40.88
C GLU A 271 -0.80 40.17 -42.25
N GLY A 272 -1.97 39.59 -42.50
CA GLY A 272 -2.75 39.84 -43.70
C GLY A 272 -3.12 41.31 -43.89
N ILE A 273 -3.56 41.98 -42.82
CA ILE A 273 -3.90 43.43 -42.87
C ILE A 273 -2.65 44.26 -43.13
N ILE A 274 -1.49 43.95 -42.52
CA ILE A 274 -0.22 44.64 -42.73
C ILE A 274 0.23 44.50 -44.20
N ALA A 275 0.15 43.31 -44.76
CA ALA A 275 0.46 43.04 -46.15
C ALA A 275 -0.39 43.91 -47.10
N GLN A 276 -1.69 43.96 -46.85
CA GLN A 276 -2.61 44.79 -47.64
C GLN A 276 -2.34 46.29 -47.51
N GLN A 277 -2.06 46.79 -46.27
CA GLN A 277 -1.79 48.19 -46.03
C GLN A 277 -0.43 48.63 -46.66
N ARG A 278 0.58 47.79 -46.67
CA ARG A 278 1.90 48.04 -47.32
C ARG A 278 1.73 48.07 -48.84
N GLN A 279 0.84 47.26 -49.43
CA GLN A 279 0.54 47.28 -50.85
C GLN A 279 -0.03 48.62 -51.35
N TRP A 280 -0.82 49.31 -50.49
CA TRP A 280 -1.43 50.63 -50.80
C TRP A 280 -0.47 51.81 -50.66
N ASN A 281 0.74 51.66 -50.17
CA ASN A 281 1.90 52.58 -50.12
C ASN A 281 1.59 54.04 -49.78
N ARG A 282 0.59 54.31 -48.89
CA ARG A 282 0.28 55.65 -48.39
C ARG A 282 0.88 55.82 -47.00
N GLU A 283 1.45 57.00 -46.69
CA GLU A 283 2.16 57.28 -45.43
C GLU A 283 1.31 56.95 -44.19
N LYS A 284 -0.01 57.26 -44.20
CA LYS A 284 -0.93 56.91 -43.15
C LYS A 284 -1.10 55.38 -42.95
N ASN A 285 -1.05 54.60 -44.03
CA ASN A 285 -1.16 53.15 -44.00
C ASN A 285 0.11 52.49 -43.46
N ILE A 286 1.30 53.06 -43.73
CA ILE A 286 2.57 52.60 -43.21
C ILE A 286 2.59 52.75 -41.68
N LYS A 287 2.22 53.92 -41.12
CA LYS A 287 2.12 54.12 -39.67
C LYS A 287 1.13 53.15 -38.97
N THR A 288 0.05 52.83 -39.67
CA THR A 288 -0.94 51.86 -39.16
C THR A 288 -0.38 50.40 -39.19
N ALA A 289 0.39 50.05 -40.22
CA ALA A 289 1.08 48.76 -40.31
C ALA A 289 2.12 48.60 -39.17
N GLU A 290 2.97 49.61 -38.94
CA GLU A 290 3.92 49.65 -37.83
C GLU A 290 3.24 49.49 -36.44
N SER A 291 2.10 50.14 -36.25
CA SER A 291 1.33 49.96 -35.00
C SER A 291 0.83 48.53 -34.81
N LYS A 292 0.41 47.89 -35.88
CA LYS A 292 -0.04 46.48 -35.84
C LYS A 292 1.12 45.50 -35.64
N GLU A 293 2.30 45.78 -36.20
CA GLU A 293 3.53 45.03 -35.94
C GLU A 293 3.89 45.03 -34.45
N LYS A 294 3.77 46.18 -33.78
CA LYS A 294 3.96 46.26 -32.34
C LYS A 294 2.97 45.42 -31.56
N VAL A 295 1.71 45.30 -32.05
CA VAL A 295 0.73 44.42 -31.43
C VAL A 295 1.11 42.95 -31.63
N ILE A 296 1.53 42.55 -32.83
CA ILE A 296 2.02 41.19 -33.09
C ILE A 296 3.20 40.85 -32.18
N GLN A 297 4.16 41.81 -32.05
CA GLN A 297 5.31 41.56 -31.18
C GLN A 297 4.87 41.33 -29.71
N ARG A 298 3.93 42.12 -29.18
CA ARG A 298 3.38 41.91 -27.84
C ARG A 298 2.70 40.55 -27.69
N ILE A 299 1.94 40.11 -28.70
CA ILE A 299 1.31 38.79 -28.68
C ILE A 299 2.39 37.70 -28.69
N ARG A 300 3.44 37.85 -29.52
CA ARG A 300 4.54 36.89 -29.59
C ARG A 300 5.34 36.80 -28.29
N ASP A 301 5.57 37.94 -27.62
CA ASP A 301 6.28 38.01 -26.35
C ASP A 301 5.48 37.32 -25.20
N GLN A 302 4.16 37.28 -25.34
CA GLN A 302 3.25 36.63 -24.38
C GLN A 302 2.83 35.21 -24.81
N LEU A 303 3.27 34.77 -25.99
CA LEU A 303 2.88 33.48 -26.57
C LEU A 303 3.48 32.34 -25.75
N VAL A 304 2.64 31.63 -25.02
CA VAL A 304 3.02 30.37 -24.36
C VAL A 304 2.82 29.26 -25.37
N VAL A 305 3.91 28.73 -25.90
CA VAL A 305 3.87 27.56 -26.78
C VAL A 305 3.34 26.38 -25.96
N PRO A 306 2.20 25.77 -26.30
CA PRO A 306 1.76 24.57 -25.61
C PRO A 306 2.87 23.53 -25.75
N ASP A 307 3.14 22.79 -24.66
CA ASP A 307 4.00 21.62 -24.73
C ASP A 307 3.51 20.81 -25.94
N ALA A 308 4.38 20.72 -26.95
CA ALA A 308 3.97 20.25 -28.26
C ALA A 308 3.07 19.04 -28.04
N LYS A 309 1.81 19.14 -28.47
CA LYS A 309 0.97 17.95 -28.67
C LYS A 309 1.84 17.05 -29.52
N LEU A 310 2.56 16.17 -28.85
CA LEU A 310 3.21 15.07 -29.50
C LEU A 310 2.10 14.49 -30.35
N GLN A 311 2.15 14.72 -31.65
CA GLN A 311 1.28 14.01 -32.56
C GLN A 311 1.45 12.57 -32.14
N LYS A 312 0.44 12.01 -31.45
CA LYS A 312 0.48 10.64 -30.97
C LYS A 312 0.59 9.83 -32.25
N ILE A 313 1.82 9.45 -32.60
CA ILE A 313 2.08 8.63 -33.77
C ILE A 313 1.39 7.32 -33.46
N ARG A 314 0.25 7.11 -34.10
CA ARG A 314 -0.53 5.88 -33.96
C ARG A 314 0.19 4.83 -34.77
N PHE A 315 0.66 3.81 -34.10
CA PHE A 315 1.20 2.61 -34.74
C PHE A 315 0.28 1.46 -34.36
N ASP A 316 -0.27 0.79 -35.40
CA ASP A 316 -1.17 -0.35 -35.20
C ASP A 316 -0.34 -1.63 -35.09
N PHE A 317 -0.49 -2.31 -34.00
CA PHE A 317 0.14 -3.60 -33.70
C PHE A 317 -0.91 -4.70 -33.84
N SER A 318 -1.06 -5.22 -35.05
CA SER A 318 -2.02 -6.27 -35.33
C SER A 318 -1.33 -7.63 -35.40
N PRO A 319 -1.97 -8.70 -34.88
CA PRO A 319 -1.48 -10.06 -35.01
C PRO A 319 -1.38 -10.48 -36.49
N LYS A 320 -0.38 -11.30 -36.84
CA LYS A 320 -0.19 -11.83 -38.20
C LYS A 320 -1.25 -12.85 -38.60
N CYS A 321 -1.83 -13.54 -37.63
CA CYS A 321 -2.89 -14.54 -37.84
C CYS A 321 -3.87 -14.53 -36.68
N VAL A 322 -5.07 -15.02 -36.93
CA VAL A 322 -6.12 -15.17 -35.90
C VAL A 322 -5.98 -16.55 -35.26
N SER A 323 -5.95 -16.59 -33.94
CA SER A 323 -5.95 -17.84 -33.14
C SER A 323 -7.30 -18.54 -33.18
N GLY A 324 -7.33 -19.81 -32.80
CA GLY A 324 -8.56 -20.50 -32.43
C GLY A 324 -9.27 -19.84 -31.24
N GLU A 325 -10.50 -20.29 -30.94
CA GLU A 325 -11.28 -19.76 -29.80
C GLU A 325 -10.63 -20.10 -28.45
N ASP A 326 -10.19 -21.35 -28.28
CA ASP A 326 -9.42 -21.77 -27.12
C ASP A 326 -7.94 -21.48 -27.38
N VAL A 327 -7.32 -20.63 -26.57
CA VAL A 327 -5.93 -20.19 -26.72
C VAL A 327 -4.99 -20.98 -25.83
N LEU A 328 -5.38 -21.19 -24.57
CA LEU A 328 -4.60 -21.96 -23.59
C LEU A 328 -5.54 -22.72 -22.67
N SER A 329 -5.23 -23.98 -22.41
CA SER A 329 -5.88 -24.79 -21.38
C SER A 329 -4.82 -25.43 -20.51
N CYS A 330 -4.89 -25.21 -19.20
CA CYS A 330 -4.02 -25.78 -18.19
C CYS A 330 -4.85 -26.68 -17.28
N ASP A 331 -4.34 -27.86 -16.94
CA ASP A 331 -5.01 -28.84 -16.10
C ASP A 331 -4.03 -29.47 -15.12
N GLY A 332 -4.27 -29.25 -13.81
CA GLY A 332 -3.55 -29.84 -12.69
C GLY A 332 -2.05 -29.48 -12.60
N LEU A 333 -1.62 -28.33 -13.16
CA LEU A 333 -0.19 -27.97 -13.15
C LEU A 333 0.32 -27.79 -11.71
N SER A 334 1.45 -28.43 -11.41
CA SER A 334 2.13 -28.32 -10.11
C SER A 334 3.62 -28.12 -10.30
N LYS A 335 4.25 -27.37 -9.39
CA LYS A 335 5.69 -27.11 -9.38
C LYS A 335 6.22 -26.95 -7.97
N SER A 336 7.38 -27.58 -7.72
CA SER A 336 8.16 -27.44 -6.49
C SER A 336 9.64 -27.23 -6.82
N PHE A 337 10.37 -26.55 -5.92
CA PHE A 337 11.82 -26.45 -5.92
C PHE A 337 12.34 -26.84 -4.54
N ASP A 338 13.38 -27.65 -4.50
CA ASP A 338 14.05 -28.10 -3.25
C ASP A 338 13.07 -28.62 -2.18
N GLY A 339 12.03 -29.36 -2.61
CA GLY A 339 11.01 -29.90 -1.72
C GLY A 339 9.94 -28.90 -1.25
N LYS A 340 10.06 -27.61 -1.59
CA LYS A 340 9.06 -26.58 -1.30
C LYS A 340 8.12 -26.42 -2.49
N ALA A 341 6.84 -26.76 -2.30
CA ALA A 341 5.82 -26.52 -3.31
C ALA A 341 5.62 -25.00 -3.52
N LEU A 342 5.65 -24.57 -4.77
CA LEU A 342 5.27 -23.22 -5.16
C LEU A 342 3.75 -23.12 -5.35
N PHE A 343 3.23 -24.01 -6.18
CA PHE A 343 1.78 -24.14 -6.43
C PHE A 343 1.44 -25.59 -6.76
N ARG A 344 0.18 -25.95 -6.52
CA ARG A 344 -0.39 -27.29 -6.80
C ARG A 344 -1.73 -27.14 -7.47
N ASP A 345 -2.06 -28.08 -8.35
CA ASP A 345 -3.38 -28.23 -8.97
C ASP A 345 -3.89 -26.94 -9.65
N VAL A 346 -3.01 -26.29 -10.42
CA VAL A 346 -3.34 -25.08 -11.15
C VAL A 346 -4.05 -25.43 -12.45
N SER A 347 -5.36 -25.12 -12.52
CA SER A 347 -6.22 -25.39 -13.67
C SER A 347 -6.97 -24.14 -14.08
N PHE A 348 -6.84 -23.74 -15.35
CA PHE A 348 -7.55 -22.61 -15.96
C PHE A 348 -7.52 -22.69 -17.49
N ASP A 349 -8.43 -21.97 -18.12
CA ASP A 349 -8.50 -21.79 -19.56
C ASP A 349 -8.39 -20.31 -19.93
N ILE A 350 -7.93 -20.03 -21.13
CA ILE A 350 -7.90 -18.68 -21.72
C ILE A 350 -8.48 -18.74 -23.13
N LYS A 351 -9.44 -17.86 -23.41
CA LYS A 351 -10.10 -17.73 -24.72
C LYS A 351 -9.54 -16.57 -25.52
N ARG A 352 -9.84 -16.58 -26.80
CA ARG A 352 -9.42 -15.53 -27.72
C ARG A 352 -9.89 -14.15 -27.28
N GLN A 353 -9.00 -13.15 -27.41
CA GLN A 353 -9.21 -11.76 -27.04
C GLN A 353 -9.41 -11.51 -25.53
N GLU A 354 -9.27 -12.52 -24.67
CA GLU A 354 -9.21 -12.28 -23.24
C GLU A 354 -7.91 -11.57 -22.85
N ARG A 355 -8.04 -10.66 -21.89
CA ARG A 355 -6.94 -9.95 -21.24
C ARG A 355 -6.89 -10.42 -19.79
N VAL A 356 -6.15 -11.49 -19.56
CA VAL A 356 -6.10 -12.20 -18.28
C VAL A 356 -4.92 -11.68 -17.47
N PHE A 357 -5.18 -11.26 -16.23
CA PHE A 357 -4.13 -10.87 -15.30
C PHE A 357 -3.93 -11.92 -14.23
N LEU A 358 -2.66 -12.32 -14.01
CA LEU A 358 -2.27 -13.30 -13.01
C LEU A 358 -1.73 -12.57 -11.77
N LEU A 359 -2.48 -12.60 -10.69
CA LEU A 359 -2.15 -12.02 -9.39
C LEU A 359 -1.71 -13.10 -8.40
N GLY A 360 -1.15 -12.70 -7.28
CA GLY A 360 -0.74 -13.55 -6.18
C GLY A 360 0.47 -12.97 -5.45
N ASP A 361 0.78 -13.53 -4.29
CA ASP A 361 1.88 -13.09 -3.43
C ASP A 361 3.25 -13.18 -4.12
N ASN A 362 4.20 -12.40 -3.63
CA ASN A 362 5.58 -12.50 -4.11
C ASN A 362 6.16 -13.87 -3.78
N GLY A 363 6.72 -14.52 -4.81
CA GLY A 363 7.29 -15.87 -4.69
C GLY A 363 6.27 -17.01 -4.75
N CYS A 364 4.98 -16.77 -5.05
CA CYS A 364 3.99 -17.83 -5.27
C CYS A 364 4.18 -18.60 -6.59
N GLY A 365 5.07 -18.14 -7.49
CA GLY A 365 5.42 -18.82 -8.72
C GLY A 365 4.83 -18.26 -10.00
N LYS A 366 4.37 -17.00 -10.06
CA LYS A 366 3.81 -16.34 -11.25
C LYS A 366 4.77 -16.41 -12.46
N THR A 367 5.98 -15.89 -12.31
CA THR A 367 7.06 -15.97 -13.33
C THR A 367 7.39 -17.42 -13.69
N THR A 368 7.40 -18.33 -12.70
CA THR A 368 7.65 -19.74 -12.93
C THR A 368 6.58 -20.37 -13.79
N LEU A 369 5.31 -20.03 -13.58
CA LEU A 369 4.21 -20.49 -14.41
C LEU A 369 4.37 -20.01 -15.86
N LEU A 370 4.69 -18.72 -16.08
CA LEU A 370 4.97 -18.21 -17.41
C LEU A 370 6.15 -18.95 -18.08
N LYS A 371 7.23 -19.21 -17.34
CA LYS A 371 8.39 -19.96 -17.84
C LYS A 371 8.11 -21.44 -18.15
N ILE A 372 7.15 -22.06 -17.46
CA ILE A 372 6.66 -23.39 -17.81
C ILE A 372 5.88 -23.34 -19.12
N LEU A 373 5.01 -22.32 -19.30
CA LEU A 373 4.24 -22.13 -20.53
C LEU A 373 5.12 -21.82 -21.75
N THR A 374 6.23 -21.10 -21.56
CA THR A 374 7.22 -20.86 -22.64
C THR A 374 8.16 -22.03 -22.90
N GLY A 375 8.14 -23.08 -22.06
CA GLY A 375 9.02 -24.23 -22.16
C GLY A 375 10.44 -24.01 -21.62
N GLU A 376 10.70 -22.87 -20.98
CA GLU A 376 12.00 -22.60 -20.33
C GLU A 376 12.20 -23.48 -19.08
N TYR A 377 11.12 -23.76 -18.35
CA TYR A 377 11.14 -24.68 -17.21
C TYR A 377 10.31 -25.94 -17.51
N PRO A 378 10.82 -27.13 -17.13
CA PRO A 378 10.03 -28.36 -17.23
C PRO A 378 8.87 -28.31 -16.22
N ARG A 379 7.69 -28.76 -16.68
CA ARG A 379 6.55 -29.05 -15.79
C ARG A 379 6.91 -30.25 -14.89
N GLN A 380 6.32 -30.29 -13.71
CA GLN A 380 6.48 -31.43 -12.80
C GLN A 380 5.29 -32.36 -12.91
N ASP A 381 4.09 -31.83 -12.70
CA ASP A 381 2.83 -32.55 -12.83
C ASP A 381 1.83 -31.72 -13.65
N GLY A 382 0.77 -32.36 -14.12
CA GLY A 382 -0.28 -31.74 -14.92
C GLY A 382 0.05 -31.57 -16.40
N THR A 383 -0.86 -30.98 -17.13
CA THR A 383 -0.72 -30.75 -18.58
C THR A 383 -1.19 -29.35 -18.97
N PHE A 384 -0.65 -28.83 -20.05
CA PHE A 384 -1.19 -27.65 -20.74
C PHE A 384 -1.21 -27.86 -22.23
N ARG A 385 -2.14 -27.22 -22.91
CA ARG A 385 -2.29 -27.29 -24.38
C ARG A 385 -2.52 -25.89 -24.90
N PHE A 386 -1.80 -25.57 -25.97
CA PHE A 386 -2.05 -24.39 -26.78
C PHE A 386 -3.07 -24.68 -27.87
N GLY A 387 -3.90 -23.69 -28.17
CA GLY A 387 -4.86 -23.74 -29.27
C GLY A 387 -4.21 -23.74 -30.62
N SER A 388 -5.04 -23.80 -31.68
CA SER A 388 -4.59 -23.79 -33.07
C SER A 388 -4.16 -22.39 -33.52
N ASN A 389 -3.23 -22.33 -34.49
CA ASN A 389 -2.70 -21.09 -35.08
C ASN A 389 -2.16 -20.07 -34.06
N LEU A 390 -1.51 -20.53 -33.00
CA LEU A 390 -1.00 -19.69 -31.97
C LEU A 390 0.46 -19.28 -32.24
N LEU A 391 0.70 -17.96 -32.20
CA LEU A 391 2.02 -17.35 -32.21
C LEU A 391 2.22 -16.66 -30.85
N THR A 392 3.04 -17.26 -30.01
CA THR A 392 3.26 -16.76 -28.62
C THR A 392 4.46 -15.84 -28.57
N GLY A 393 4.28 -14.65 -27.99
CA GLY A 393 5.36 -13.72 -27.64
C GLY A 393 5.51 -13.63 -26.13
N TYR A 394 6.75 -13.69 -25.64
CA TYR A 394 7.06 -13.60 -24.20
C TYR A 394 7.93 -12.38 -23.91
N PHE A 395 7.53 -11.60 -22.92
CA PHE A 395 8.29 -10.51 -22.35
C PHE A 395 8.76 -10.91 -20.94
N ASP A 396 10.08 -11.06 -20.78
CA ASP A 396 10.72 -11.36 -19.50
C ASP A 396 11.12 -10.07 -18.78
N GLN A 397 10.94 -10.04 -17.48
CA GLN A 397 11.40 -8.99 -16.59
C GLN A 397 12.92 -8.73 -16.71
N VAL A 398 13.72 -9.75 -16.96
CA VAL A 398 15.18 -9.69 -17.10
C VAL A 398 15.60 -9.48 -18.55
N GLN A 399 15.14 -8.55 -19.25
CA GLN A 399 15.53 -8.00 -20.59
C GLN A 399 16.79 -8.58 -21.27
N ALA A 400 17.06 -9.86 -21.11
CA ALA A 400 18.35 -10.51 -21.36
C ALA A 400 18.69 -10.71 -22.85
N LYS A 401 17.87 -10.20 -23.79
CA LYS A 401 18.02 -10.52 -25.22
C LYS A 401 18.26 -9.31 -26.13
N LEU A 402 18.65 -8.15 -25.59
CA LEU A 402 19.04 -7.00 -26.39
C LEU A 402 20.56 -6.96 -26.57
N ASP A 403 21.01 -6.70 -27.78
CA ASP A 403 22.44 -6.49 -28.07
C ASP A 403 22.83 -5.04 -27.69
N LEU A 404 23.47 -4.90 -26.54
CA LEU A 404 23.86 -3.60 -25.98
C LEU A 404 24.87 -2.83 -26.85
N THR A 405 25.51 -3.48 -27.81
CA THR A 405 26.48 -2.84 -28.71
C THR A 405 25.80 -2.10 -29.86
N LYS A 406 24.55 -2.43 -30.14
CA LYS A 406 23.76 -1.81 -31.23
C LYS A 406 23.12 -0.49 -30.78
N THR A 407 22.75 0.30 -31.79
CA THR A 407 21.88 1.46 -31.58
C THR A 407 20.43 1.02 -31.40
N VAL A 408 19.61 1.90 -30.80
CA VAL A 408 18.17 1.65 -30.62
C VAL A 408 17.48 1.27 -31.94
N ILE A 409 17.73 2.04 -33.01
CA ILE A 409 17.17 1.76 -34.33
C ILE A 409 17.76 0.49 -34.94
N GLY A 410 19.07 0.26 -34.79
CA GLY A 410 19.76 -0.91 -35.33
C GLY A 410 19.23 -2.21 -34.74
N GLU A 411 19.00 -2.25 -33.42
CA GLU A 411 18.44 -3.42 -32.72
C GLU A 411 17.04 -3.80 -33.24
N VAL A 412 16.19 -2.81 -33.52
CA VAL A 412 14.85 -3.06 -34.06
C VAL A 412 14.92 -3.43 -35.55
N TRP A 413 15.68 -2.70 -36.33
CA TRP A 413 15.75 -2.89 -37.76
C TRP A 413 16.37 -4.23 -38.17
N ASP A 414 17.45 -4.64 -37.49
CA ASP A 414 18.07 -5.95 -37.73
C ASP A 414 17.12 -7.11 -37.42
N THR A 415 16.21 -6.92 -36.46
CA THR A 415 15.18 -7.92 -36.15
C THR A 415 14.08 -7.96 -37.19
N PHE A 416 13.76 -6.81 -37.82
CA PHE A 416 12.68 -6.67 -38.81
C PHE A 416 13.19 -6.04 -40.12
N PRO A 417 14.09 -6.70 -40.88
CA PRO A 417 14.74 -6.13 -42.07
C PRO A 417 13.78 -5.81 -43.20
N GLN A 418 12.56 -6.37 -43.18
CA GLN A 418 11.52 -6.08 -44.16
C GLN A 418 10.84 -4.71 -43.95
N MET A 419 11.06 -4.05 -42.82
CA MET A 419 10.50 -2.74 -42.53
C MET A 419 11.37 -1.63 -43.13
N THR A 420 10.73 -0.59 -43.67
CA THR A 420 11.45 0.63 -44.05
C THR A 420 11.94 1.39 -42.84
N GLU A 421 13.03 2.13 -42.96
CA GLU A 421 13.57 2.98 -41.90
C GLU A 421 12.50 3.91 -41.31
N THR A 422 11.72 4.56 -42.14
CA THR A 422 10.63 5.45 -41.74
C THR A 422 9.60 4.72 -40.87
N ARG A 423 9.27 3.46 -41.20
CA ARG A 423 8.32 2.67 -40.39
C ARG A 423 8.90 2.28 -39.04
N VAL A 424 10.19 1.92 -39.01
CA VAL A 424 10.90 1.63 -37.74
C VAL A 424 10.97 2.89 -36.87
N ARG A 425 11.30 4.05 -37.44
CA ARG A 425 11.34 5.33 -36.71
C ARG A 425 9.97 5.74 -36.18
N ASN A 426 8.90 5.53 -36.94
CA ASN A 426 7.53 5.78 -36.48
C ASN A 426 7.13 4.83 -35.33
N ALA A 427 7.53 3.56 -35.39
CA ALA A 427 7.31 2.61 -34.33
C ALA A 427 8.09 3.00 -33.05
N LEU A 428 9.35 3.39 -33.19
CA LEU A 428 10.17 3.92 -32.09
C LEU A 428 9.56 5.20 -31.48
N ALA A 429 9.05 6.09 -32.33
CA ALA A 429 8.42 7.34 -31.86
C ALA A 429 7.12 7.07 -31.10
N ALA A 430 6.35 6.02 -31.44
CA ALA A 430 5.20 5.56 -30.66
C ALA A 430 5.61 5.08 -29.23
N PHE A 431 6.86 4.62 -29.06
CA PHE A 431 7.47 4.26 -27.78
C PHE A 431 8.35 5.38 -27.21
N LEU A 432 8.08 6.64 -27.58
CA LEU A 432 8.71 7.87 -27.05
C LEU A 432 10.20 8.03 -27.37
N PHE A 433 10.74 7.37 -28.40
CA PHE A 433 12.08 7.66 -28.90
C PHE A 433 12.00 8.70 -30.02
N LYS A 434 12.65 9.85 -29.88
CA LYS A 434 12.53 10.98 -30.78
C LYS A 434 13.89 11.44 -31.34
N GLY A 435 13.86 11.98 -32.56
CA GLY A 435 15.02 12.63 -33.17
C GLY A 435 16.26 11.75 -33.12
N GLU A 436 17.33 12.28 -32.56
CA GLU A 436 18.64 11.63 -32.44
C GLU A 436 18.70 10.48 -31.41
N GLU A 437 17.73 10.39 -30.51
CA GLU A 437 17.69 9.33 -29.49
C GLU A 437 17.67 7.93 -30.10
N VAL A 438 17.13 7.76 -31.30
CA VAL A 438 17.06 6.49 -32.01
C VAL A 438 18.44 5.94 -32.41
N TYR A 439 19.44 6.82 -32.53
CA TYR A 439 20.81 6.44 -32.89
C TYR A 439 21.73 6.21 -31.68
N ARG A 440 21.23 6.43 -30.46
CA ARG A 440 22.01 6.19 -29.25
C ARG A 440 22.27 4.69 -29.08
N PRO A 441 23.49 4.29 -28.61
CA PRO A 441 23.76 2.89 -28.25
C PRO A 441 22.89 2.44 -27.09
N LEU A 442 22.42 1.17 -27.13
CA LEU A 442 21.63 0.58 -26.05
C LEU A 442 22.39 0.50 -24.71
N SER A 443 23.73 0.45 -24.77
CA SER A 443 24.58 0.46 -23.55
C SER A 443 24.40 1.70 -22.69
N VAL A 444 24.13 2.87 -23.27
CA VAL A 444 23.93 4.14 -22.54
C VAL A 444 22.45 4.42 -22.24
N CYS A 445 21.54 3.56 -22.70
CA CYS A 445 20.13 3.68 -22.41
C CYS A 445 19.83 3.21 -20.97
N SER A 446 18.88 3.88 -20.32
CA SER A 446 18.34 3.48 -19.02
C SER A 446 17.61 2.12 -19.09
N GLY A 447 17.39 1.50 -17.93
CA GLY A 447 16.61 0.25 -17.86
C GLY A 447 15.22 0.38 -18.48
N GLY A 448 14.53 1.50 -18.23
CA GLY A 448 13.22 1.80 -18.81
C GLY A 448 13.24 2.00 -20.32
N GLU A 449 14.28 2.65 -20.87
CA GLU A 449 14.45 2.80 -22.31
C GLU A 449 14.67 1.45 -23.00
N ARG A 450 15.51 0.60 -22.39
CA ARG A 450 15.72 -0.78 -22.90
C ARG A 450 14.44 -1.62 -22.84
N ALA A 451 13.64 -1.51 -21.79
CA ALA A 451 12.34 -2.16 -21.69
C ALA A 451 11.40 -1.73 -22.81
N ARG A 452 11.35 -0.44 -23.15
CA ARG A 452 10.54 0.09 -24.26
C ARG A 452 10.97 -0.50 -25.60
N VAL A 453 12.28 -0.65 -25.85
CA VAL A 453 12.77 -1.29 -27.08
C VAL A 453 12.37 -2.76 -27.16
N ALA A 454 12.51 -3.49 -26.05
CA ALA A 454 12.11 -4.90 -25.98
C ALA A 454 10.60 -5.09 -26.20
N LEU A 455 9.77 -4.26 -25.57
CA LEU A 455 8.32 -4.25 -25.78
C LEU A 455 7.95 -3.90 -27.22
N LEU A 456 8.61 -2.92 -27.83
CA LEU A 456 8.42 -2.57 -29.24
C LEU A 456 8.74 -3.76 -30.15
N LYS A 457 9.87 -4.44 -29.93
CA LYS A 457 10.24 -5.64 -30.70
C LYS A 457 9.16 -6.73 -30.57
N LEU A 458 8.65 -6.95 -29.38
CA LEU A 458 7.58 -7.90 -29.12
C LEU A 458 6.32 -7.53 -29.91
N MET A 459 5.88 -6.28 -29.85
CA MET A 459 4.69 -5.81 -30.54
C MET A 459 4.81 -5.90 -32.08
N LEU A 460 5.99 -5.61 -32.62
CA LEU A 460 6.28 -5.74 -34.07
C LEU A 460 6.34 -7.20 -34.54
N GLY A 461 6.53 -8.15 -33.66
CA GLY A 461 6.57 -9.59 -33.97
C GLY A 461 5.30 -10.13 -34.55
N GLY A 462 4.15 -9.47 -34.33
CA GLY A 462 2.85 -9.88 -34.86
C GLY A 462 2.31 -11.15 -34.19
N TYR A 463 2.66 -11.36 -32.94
CA TYR A 463 2.14 -12.45 -32.10
C TYR A 463 0.64 -12.27 -31.86
N ASN A 464 -0.11 -13.36 -31.67
CA ASN A 464 -1.53 -13.32 -31.34
C ASN A 464 -1.82 -13.75 -29.87
N PHE A 465 -0.79 -14.21 -29.16
CA PHE A 465 -0.83 -14.46 -27.72
C PHE A 465 0.41 -13.87 -27.04
N LEU A 466 0.19 -12.93 -26.12
CA LEU A 466 1.27 -12.28 -25.37
C LEU A 466 1.31 -12.79 -23.93
N LEU A 467 2.49 -13.22 -23.51
CA LEU A 467 2.84 -13.51 -22.11
C LEU A 467 3.71 -12.37 -21.62
N LEU A 468 3.23 -11.57 -20.67
CA LEU A 468 3.95 -10.39 -20.18
C LEU A 468 4.23 -10.53 -18.68
N ASP A 469 5.51 -10.49 -18.30
CA ASP A 469 5.93 -10.56 -16.89
C ASP A 469 6.39 -9.18 -16.41
N GLU A 470 5.57 -8.53 -15.56
CA GLU A 470 5.78 -7.20 -15.00
C GLU A 470 6.19 -6.13 -16.05
N PRO A 471 5.41 -5.92 -17.12
CA PRO A 471 5.79 -5.05 -18.24
C PRO A 471 5.84 -3.56 -17.86
N THR A 472 5.24 -3.15 -16.76
CA THR A 472 5.22 -1.76 -16.26
C THR A 472 6.40 -1.42 -15.37
N ASN A 473 7.20 -2.41 -14.93
CA ASN A 473 8.35 -2.17 -14.07
C ASN A 473 9.43 -1.33 -14.79
N HIS A 474 10.03 -0.42 -14.05
CA HIS A 474 11.05 0.52 -14.53
C HIS A 474 10.60 1.53 -15.59
N LEU A 475 9.31 1.52 -15.99
CA LEU A 475 8.75 2.53 -16.88
C LEU A 475 8.33 3.77 -16.06
N ASP A 476 8.60 4.95 -16.60
CA ASP A 476 8.04 6.19 -16.08
C ASP A 476 6.54 6.34 -16.44
N ALA A 477 5.87 7.31 -15.83
CA ALA A 477 4.43 7.47 -15.98
C ALA A 477 3.99 7.66 -17.45
N ALA A 478 4.78 8.39 -18.27
CA ALA A 478 4.48 8.61 -19.67
C ALA A 478 4.63 7.33 -20.51
N SER A 479 5.69 6.56 -20.26
CA SER A 479 5.93 5.27 -20.93
C SER A 479 4.89 4.23 -20.54
N ARG A 480 4.44 4.21 -19.28
CA ARG A 480 3.34 3.34 -18.84
C ARG A 480 2.04 3.67 -19.57
N GLU A 481 1.69 4.96 -19.63
CA GLU A 481 0.48 5.39 -20.32
C GLU A 481 0.47 4.99 -21.80
N GLU A 482 1.61 5.10 -22.49
CA GLU A 482 1.71 4.71 -23.89
C GLU A 482 1.66 3.20 -24.08
N LEU A 483 2.29 2.42 -23.17
CA LEU A 483 2.15 0.97 -23.15
C LEU A 483 0.67 0.55 -22.93
N GLU A 484 0.01 1.13 -21.95
CA GLU A 484 -1.42 0.89 -21.67
C GLU A 484 -2.29 1.15 -22.90
N ASN A 485 -2.08 2.31 -23.55
CA ASN A 485 -2.83 2.70 -24.75
C ASN A 485 -2.55 1.77 -25.94
N THR A 486 -1.32 1.28 -26.05
CA THR A 486 -0.92 0.32 -27.09
C THR A 486 -1.58 -1.04 -26.87
N LEU A 487 -1.54 -1.56 -25.63
CA LEU A 487 -2.15 -2.84 -25.29
C LEU A 487 -3.69 -2.79 -25.31
N LEU A 488 -4.32 -1.64 -25.07
CA LEU A 488 -5.76 -1.46 -25.25
C LEU A 488 -6.22 -1.64 -26.70
N ARG A 489 -5.37 -1.28 -27.65
CA ARG A 489 -5.67 -1.41 -29.10
C ARG A 489 -5.25 -2.75 -29.69
N TYR A 490 -4.50 -3.53 -28.94
CA TYR A 490 -4.05 -4.82 -29.40
C TYR A 490 -5.21 -5.83 -29.41
N ASP A 491 -5.47 -6.45 -30.57
CA ASP A 491 -6.61 -7.36 -30.81
C ASP A 491 -6.31 -8.83 -30.46
N GLY A 492 -5.12 -9.14 -29.97
CA GLY A 492 -4.74 -10.49 -29.55
C GLY A 492 -5.14 -10.82 -28.12
N THR A 493 -4.78 -12.01 -27.70
CA THR A 493 -4.98 -12.52 -26.33
C THR A 493 -3.76 -12.22 -25.46
N MET A 494 -3.95 -11.96 -24.18
CA MET A 494 -2.86 -11.64 -23.26
C MET A 494 -3.00 -12.38 -21.93
N LEU A 495 -1.87 -12.89 -21.43
CA LEU A 495 -1.71 -13.30 -20.03
C LEU A 495 -0.60 -12.44 -19.41
N ILE A 496 -0.95 -11.65 -18.42
CA ILE A 496 -0.09 -10.60 -17.87
C ILE A 496 0.08 -10.83 -16.37
N VAL A 497 1.30 -10.86 -15.91
CA VAL A 497 1.65 -10.73 -14.49
C VAL A 497 1.93 -9.25 -14.22
N SER A 498 1.22 -8.64 -13.31
CA SER A 498 1.50 -7.27 -12.88
C SER A 498 0.98 -6.99 -11.48
N HIS A 499 1.68 -6.10 -10.77
CA HIS A 499 1.26 -5.53 -9.49
C HIS A 499 0.69 -4.11 -9.63
N ASP A 500 0.71 -3.55 -10.84
CA ASP A 500 0.17 -2.22 -11.14
C ASP A 500 -1.37 -2.28 -11.22
N ARG A 501 -2.04 -1.88 -10.15
CA ARG A 501 -3.51 -1.94 -10.02
C ARG A 501 -4.24 -1.05 -11.02
N TYR A 502 -3.65 0.09 -11.37
CA TYR A 502 -4.22 0.98 -12.39
C TYR A 502 -4.18 0.33 -13.78
N PHE A 503 -3.05 -0.31 -14.09
CA PHE A 503 -2.87 -1.07 -15.32
C PHE A 503 -3.85 -2.25 -15.42
N ILE A 504 -4.01 -3.00 -14.33
CA ILE A 504 -4.99 -4.10 -14.24
C ILE A 504 -6.40 -3.56 -14.45
N ASN A 505 -6.79 -2.49 -13.74
CA ASN A 505 -8.12 -1.90 -13.81
C ASN A 505 -8.49 -1.43 -15.22
N LYS A 506 -7.50 -0.91 -15.95
CA LYS A 506 -7.69 -0.36 -17.30
C LYS A 506 -7.80 -1.42 -18.39
N LEU A 507 -7.14 -2.57 -18.24
CA LEU A 507 -7.02 -3.57 -19.31
C LEU A 507 -7.70 -4.91 -19.01
N ALA A 508 -7.80 -5.33 -17.74
CA ALA A 508 -8.27 -6.67 -17.41
C ALA A 508 -9.72 -6.91 -17.83
N THR A 509 -9.94 -8.06 -18.45
CA THR A 509 -11.28 -8.66 -18.63
C THR A 509 -11.53 -9.76 -17.62
N ARG A 510 -10.44 -10.33 -17.06
CA ARG A 510 -10.47 -11.43 -16.12
C ARG A 510 -9.19 -11.42 -15.25
N VAL A 511 -9.34 -11.74 -13.98
CA VAL A 511 -8.25 -11.85 -13.02
C VAL A 511 -8.14 -13.28 -12.53
N LEU A 512 -6.93 -13.84 -12.53
CA LEU A 512 -6.57 -15.12 -11.95
C LEU A 512 -5.71 -14.89 -10.71
N GLU A 513 -6.14 -15.38 -9.56
CA GLU A 513 -5.36 -15.33 -8.32
C GLU A 513 -4.66 -16.66 -8.09
N LEU A 514 -3.32 -16.66 -8.19
CA LEU A 514 -2.47 -17.83 -7.95
C LEU A 514 -2.21 -17.95 -6.45
N THR A 515 -2.66 -19.07 -5.90
CA THR A 515 -2.44 -19.45 -4.50
C THR A 515 -1.62 -20.74 -4.43
N PRO A 516 -1.04 -21.09 -3.28
CA PRO A 516 -0.33 -22.38 -3.12
C PRO A 516 -1.21 -23.62 -3.42
N ASN A 517 -2.52 -23.50 -3.34
CA ASN A 517 -3.49 -24.58 -3.50
C ASN A 517 -4.28 -24.55 -4.80
N GLY A 518 -3.87 -23.74 -5.79
CA GLY A 518 -4.53 -23.64 -7.08
C GLY A 518 -4.77 -22.21 -7.54
N VAL A 519 -5.63 -22.03 -8.53
CA VAL A 519 -5.99 -20.74 -9.10
C VAL A 519 -7.46 -20.45 -8.89
N GLN A 520 -7.78 -19.23 -8.48
CA GLN A 520 -9.14 -18.71 -8.43
C GLN A 520 -9.35 -17.70 -9.55
N SER A 521 -10.49 -17.80 -10.24
CA SER A 521 -10.81 -16.94 -11.38
C SER A 521 -11.92 -15.96 -11.05
N TYR A 522 -11.70 -14.68 -11.40
CA TYR A 522 -12.64 -13.58 -11.20
C TYR A 522 -12.87 -12.87 -12.51
N THR A 523 -14.11 -12.75 -12.94
CA THR A 523 -14.48 -11.99 -14.13
C THR A 523 -14.51 -10.50 -13.81
N GLY A 524 -13.95 -9.67 -14.70
CA GLY A 524 -13.89 -8.22 -14.54
C GLY A 524 -12.48 -7.70 -14.26
N ASN A 525 -12.42 -6.48 -13.74
CA ASN A 525 -11.18 -5.76 -13.48
C ASN A 525 -10.69 -5.93 -12.02
N TYR A 526 -9.72 -5.10 -11.60
CA TYR A 526 -9.19 -5.15 -10.24
C TYR A 526 -10.22 -4.76 -9.17
N ASP A 527 -11.07 -3.76 -9.44
CA ASP A 527 -12.09 -3.32 -8.48
C ASP A 527 -13.16 -4.41 -8.29
N ASP A 528 -13.55 -5.12 -9.37
CA ASP A 528 -14.45 -6.28 -9.31
C ASP A 528 -13.83 -7.42 -8.48
N TYR A 529 -12.54 -7.72 -8.71
CA TYR A 529 -11.79 -8.70 -7.92
C TYR A 529 -11.81 -8.36 -6.42
N MET A 530 -11.53 -7.10 -6.07
CA MET A 530 -11.54 -6.64 -4.68
C MET A 530 -12.91 -6.73 -4.03
N ALA A 531 -13.97 -6.38 -4.76
CA ALA A 531 -15.35 -6.51 -4.28
C ALA A 531 -15.72 -7.98 -3.97
N HIS A 532 -15.38 -8.91 -4.86
CA HIS A 532 -15.60 -10.34 -4.64
C HIS A 532 -14.80 -10.89 -3.45
N ARG A 533 -13.54 -10.47 -3.33
CA ARG A 533 -12.68 -10.90 -2.24
C ARG A 533 -13.17 -10.42 -0.88
N ALA A 534 -13.63 -9.17 -0.77
CA ALA A 534 -14.21 -8.62 0.45
C ALA A 534 -15.44 -9.43 0.91
N VAL A 535 -16.32 -9.82 -0.01
CA VAL A 535 -17.49 -10.67 0.27
C VAL A 535 -17.07 -12.05 0.75
N THR A 536 -16.05 -12.65 0.14
CA THR A 536 -15.54 -13.98 0.51
C THR A 536 -14.87 -13.95 1.89
N GLN A 537 -14.10 -12.92 2.20
CA GLN A 537 -13.48 -12.73 3.52
C GLN A 537 -14.53 -12.52 4.61
N GLN A 538 -15.56 -11.74 4.36
CA GLN A 538 -16.68 -11.57 5.31
C GLN A 538 -17.41 -12.88 5.57
N ARG A 539 -17.62 -13.72 4.55
CA ARG A 539 -18.23 -15.06 4.71
C ARG A 539 -17.32 -16.00 5.51
N THR A 540 -16.03 -16.01 5.26
CA THR A 540 -15.06 -16.84 6.01
C THR A 540 -14.84 -16.33 7.43
N ALA A 541 -14.88 -15.02 7.68
CA ALA A 541 -14.87 -14.45 9.01
C ALA A 541 -16.14 -14.81 9.78
N ALA A 542 -17.31 -14.69 9.16
CA ALA A 542 -18.59 -15.09 9.75
C ALA A 542 -18.68 -16.60 10.04
N VAL A 543 -18.01 -17.44 9.26
CA VAL A 543 -17.91 -18.89 9.50
C VAL A 543 -16.88 -19.22 10.58
N LYS A 544 -15.80 -18.44 10.73
CA LYS A 544 -14.80 -18.61 11.81
C LYS A 544 -15.25 -18.02 13.15
N GLU A 545 -16.18 -17.07 13.17
CA GLU A 545 -16.74 -16.52 14.41
C GLU A 545 -17.80 -17.42 15.05
N LYS A 546 -18.34 -18.40 14.34
CA LYS A 546 -19.38 -19.30 14.91
C LYS A 546 -18.91 -20.31 15.97
N PRO A 547 -17.64 -20.72 16.15
CA PRO A 547 -17.25 -21.60 17.25
C PRO A 547 -16.65 -20.86 18.49
N LYS A 548 -16.32 -19.58 18.44
CA LYS A 548 -15.69 -18.87 19.59
C LYS A 548 -16.62 -17.98 20.40
N THR A 549 -17.79 -17.61 19.88
CA THR A 549 -18.74 -16.75 20.59
C THR A 549 -19.58 -17.49 21.63
N ASN A 550 -19.79 -18.78 21.50
CA ASN A 550 -20.52 -19.53 22.54
C ASN A 550 -19.70 -19.71 23.81
N SER A 551 -18.42 -20.06 23.73
CA SER A 551 -17.59 -20.32 24.91
C SER A 551 -17.37 -19.08 25.79
N TYR A 552 -17.13 -17.90 25.22
CA TYR A 552 -16.94 -16.67 26.02
C TYR A 552 -18.26 -16.13 26.60
N LYS A 553 -19.36 -16.28 25.87
CA LYS A 553 -20.69 -15.89 26.34
C LYS A 553 -21.18 -16.84 27.41
N GLU A 554 -20.96 -18.14 27.25
CA GLU A 554 -21.21 -19.18 28.25
C GLU A 554 -20.35 -18.99 29.49
N GLN A 555 -19.07 -18.70 29.39
CA GLN A 555 -18.20 -18.38 30.53
C GLN A 555 -18.64 -17.09 31.27
N LYS A 556 -19.06 -16.07 30.55
CA LYS A 556 -19.55 -14.82 31.15
C LYS A 556 -20.93 -15.01 31.82
N GLU A 557 -21.81 -15.78 31.22
CA GLU A 557 -23.10 -16.13 31.80
C GLU A 557 -22.94 -17.05 33.04
N ARG A 558 -22.01 -18.01 32.99
CA ARG A 558 -21.62 -18.87 34.12
C ARG A 558 -21.01 -18.04 35.28
N ALA A 559 -20.06 -17.18 34.98
CA ALA A 559 -19.48 -16.29 36.00
C ALA A 559 -20.52 -15.34 36.62
N SER A 560 -21.46 -14.85 35.84
CA SER A 560 -22.59 -14.04 36.33
C SER A 560 -23.55 -14.84 37.20
N ARG A 561 -23.82 -16.12 36.87
CA ARG A 561 -24.67 -17.01 37.65
C ARG A 561 -24.04 -17.37 38.98
N LEU A 562 -22.72 -17.72 39.00
CA LEU A 562 -21.96 -17.98 40.24
C LEU A 562 -21.93 -16.78 41.16
N ARG A 563 -21.76 -15.57 40.61
CA ARG A 563 -21.76 -14.33 41.41
C ARG A 563 -23.15 -14.08 42.05
N LYS A 564 -24.22 -14.32 41.33
CA LYS A 564 -25.59 -14.21 41.88
C LYS A 564 -25.85 -15.23 42.99
N LEU A 565 -25.41 -16.47 42.82
CA LEU A 565 -25.54 -17.52 43.85
C LEU A 565 -24.74 -17.18 45.09
N ARG A 566 -23.50 -16.73 44.99
CA ARG A 566 -22.71 -16.25 46.14
C ARG A 566 -23.41 -15.13 46.90
N THR A 567 -23.96 -14.15 46.17
CA THR A 567 -24.71 -13.05 46.82
C THR A 567 -25.98 -13.54 47.51
N ALA A 568 -26.66 -14.54 46.94
CA ALA A 568 -27.86 -15.14 47.54
C ALA A 568 -27.53 -15.92 48.80
N VAL A 569 -26.44 -16.71 48.80
CA VAL A 569 -25.96 -17.44 50.00
C VAL A 569 -25.63 -16.47 51.12
N THR A 570 -24.82 -15.45 50.87
CA THR A 570 -24.43 -14.43 51.90
C THR A 570 -25.66 -13.68 52.47
N ARG A 571 -26.66 -13.43 51.63
CA ARG A 571 -27.91 -12.81 52.06
C ARG A 571 -28.72 -13.71 52.97
N LEU A 572 -28.85 -15.00 52.62
CA LEU A 572 -29.56 -15.99 53.43
C LEU A 572 -28.85 -16.22 54.75
N GLU A 573 -27.52 -16.21 54.82
CA GLU A 573 -26.74 -16.27 56.05
C GLU A 573 -27.07 -15.11 57.00
N ALA A 574 -27.11 -13.87 56.48
CA ALA A 574 -27.49 -12.69 57.28
C ALA A 574 -28.96 -12.77 57.78
N GLU A 575 -29.89 -13.25 56.95
CA GLU A 575 -31.30 -13.43 57.34
C GLU A 575 -31.47 -14.56 58.39
N ILE A 576 -30.64 -15.61 58.37
CA ILE A 576 -30.58 -16.67 59.36
C ILE A 576 -30.06 -16.12 60.70
N GLU A 577 -28.93 -15.39 60.71
CA GLU A 577 -28.37 -14.75 61.92
C GLU A 577 -29.37 -13.81 62.59
N GLU A 578 -30.09 -12.99 61.81
CA GLU A 578 -31.12 -12.09 62.33
C GLU A 578 -32.29 -12.88 62.97
N THR A 579 -32.71 -13.97 62.35
CA THR A 579 -33.82 -14.80 62.87
C THR A 579 -33.41 -15.60 64.09
N GLU A 580 -32.15 -16.06 64.16
CA GLU A 580 -31.60 -16.72 65.37
C GLU A 580 -31.47 -15.74 66.55
N ALA A 581 -31.05 -14.51 66.32
CA ALA A 581 -31.03 -13.46 67.34
C ALA A 581 -32.45 -13.14 67.85
N GLU A 582 -33.47 -13.12 66.97
CA GLU A 582 -34.86 -12.92 67.33
C GLU A 582 -35.37 -14.09 68.19
N ILE A 583 -35.00 -15.33 67.86
CA ILE A 583 -35.35 -16.54 68.65
C ILE A 583 -34.71 -16.49 70.04
N GLU A 584 -33.43 -16.12 70.14
CA GLU A 584 -32.74 -15.96 71.46
C GLU A 584 -33.41 -14.89 72.33
N GLU A 585 -33.80 -13.76 71.73
CA GLU A 585 -34.48 -12.69 72.45
C GLU A 585 -35.87 -13.15 72.94
N LEU A 586 -36.64 -13.83 72.11
CA LEU A 586 -37.94 -14.38 72.51
C LEU A 586 -37.82 -15.44 73.59
N GLN A 587 -36.81 -16.31 73.56
CA GLN A 587 -36.52 -17.28 74.59
C GLN A 587 -36.12 -16.63 75.93
N ALA A 588 -35.32 -15.56 75.90
CA ALA A 588 -34.96 -14.77 77.06
C ALA A 588 -36.20 -14.12 77.68
N GLN A 589 -37.10 -13.56 76.87
CA GLN A 589 -38.37 -12.97 77.36
C GLN A 589 -39.33 -14.04 77.93
N LEU A 590 -39.38 -15.24 77.39
CA LEU A 590 -40.11 -16.34 77.93
C LEU A 590 -39.58 -16.78 79.31
N SER A 591 -38.25 -16.74 79.53
CA SER A 591 -37.59 -17.13 80.77
C SER A 591 -37.73 -16.08 81.89
N ALA A 592 -38.03 -14.81 81.53
CA ALA A 592 -38.16 -13.69 82.50
C ALA A 592 -39.50 -13.69 83.25
N GLY A 593 -40.48 -14.58 82.94
CA GLY A 593 -41.71 -14.73 83.65
C GLY A 593 -42.80 -13.71 83.30
N ALA A 594 -43.67 -14.00 82.40
CA ALA A 594 -44.75 -13.11 81.96
C ALA A 594 -46.14 -13.72 82.36
N ASP A 595 -47.18 -12.86 82.31
CA ASP A 595 -48.57 -13.28 82.52
C ASP A 595 -49.04 -14.35 81.51
N TYR A 596 -49.93 -15.22 81.90
CA TYR A 596 -50.33 -16.38 81.04
C TYR A 596 -50.69 -16.04 79.60
N GLN A 597 -51.35 -14.91 79.38
CA GLN A 597 -51.72 -14.44 78.03
C GLN A 597 -50.54 -14.00 77.22
N ALA A 598 -49.58 -13.28 77.84
CA ALA A 598 -48.30 -12.85 77.21
C ALA A 598 -47.40 -14.06 76.93
N LEU A 599 -47.49 -15.15 77.76
CA LEU A 599 -46.73 -16.38 77.54
C LEU A 599 -47.23 -17.15 76.33
N MET A 600 -48.52 -17.16 76.05
CA MET A 600 -49.08 -17.78 74.84
C MET A 600 -48.74 -17.02 73.59
N ASP A 601 -48.75 -15.66 73.62
CA ASP A 601 -48.36 -14.82 72.48
C ASP A 601 -46.85 -14.91 72.17
N LEU A 602 -46.01 -15.00 73.17
CA LEU A 602 -44.58 -15.21 73.02
C LEU A 602 -44.23 -16.58 72.48
N THR A 603 -44.97 -17.66 72.93
CA THR A 603 -44.76 -18.98 72.36
C THR A 603 -45.17 -19.05 70.90
N ALA A 604 -46.30 -18.45 70.51
CA ALA A 604 -46.72 -18.39 69.12
C ALA A 604 -45.72 -17.64 68.22
N LYS A 605 -45.11 -16.56 68.72
CA LYS A 605 -44.06 -15.83 68.02
C LYS A 605 -42.78 -16.67 67.89
N LEU A 606 -42.40 -17.41 68.93
CA LEU A 606 -41.23 -18.28 68.91
C LEU A 606 -41.41 -19.43 67.90
N ASP A 607 -42.60 -20.05 67.86
CA ASP A 607 -42.89 -21.08 66.90
C ASP A 607 -42.86 -20.57 65.45
N ALA A 608 -43.35 -19.33 65.23
CA ALA A 608 -43.33 -18.71 63.90
C ALA A 608 -41.89 -18.34 63.49
N ALA A 609 -41.06 -17.81 64.42
CA ALA A 609 -39.65 -17.51 64.13
C ALA A 609 -38.82 -18.78 63.87
N THR A 610 -39.09 -19.84 64.64
CA THR A 610 -38.45 -21.15 64.42
C THR A 610 -38.82 -21.75 63.04
N ALA A 611 -40.07 -21.71 62.65
CA ALA A 611 -40.51 -22.18 61.34
C ALA A 611 -39.87 -21.34 60.19
N ARG A 612 -39.73 -20.03 60.43
CA ARG A 612 -39.06 -19.15 59.46
C ARG A 612 -37.56 -19.46 59.35
N ARG A 613 -36.87 -19.71 60.44
CA ARG A 613 -35.47 -20.15 60.46
C ARG A 613 -35.30 -21.45 59.67
N ASP A 614 -36.15 -22.44 59.88
CA ASP A 614 -36.05 -23.75 59.23
C ASP A 614 -36.28 -23.61 57.69
N ASP A 615 -37.19 -22.74 57.26
CA ASP A 615 -37.35 -22.41 55.82
C ASP A 615 -36.10 -21.72 55.25
N LEU A 616 -35.51 -20.78 55.98
CA LEU A 616 -34.27 -20.11 55.55
C LEU A 616 -33.11 -21.08 55.45
N TYR A 617 -32.96 -22.03 56.37
CA TYR A 617 -31.92 -23.06 56.30
C TYR A 617 -32.12 -23.97 55.08
N ALA A 618 -33.32 -24.42 54.78
CA ALA A 618 -33.61 -25.24 53.61
C ALA A 618 -33.29 -24.48 52.30
N ARG A 619 -33.57 -23.20 52.23
CA ARG A 619 -33.21 -22.33 51.08
C ARG A 619 -31.71 -22.09 50.99
N TRP A 620 -31.00 -21.91 52.10
CA TRP A 620 -29.58 -21.78 52.14
C TRP A 620 -28.84 -23.04 51.71
N GLU A 621 -29.32 -24.23 52.17
CA GLU A 621 -28.77 -25.53 51.78
C GLU A 621 -28.88 -25.75 50.28
N ASN A 622 -30.03 -25.49 49.69
CA ASN A 622 -30.23 -25.58 48.23
C ASN A 622 -29.33 -24.60 47.46
N ALA A 623 -29.21 -23.36 47.92
CA ALA A 623 -28.38 -22.36 47.24
C ALA A 623 -26.87 -22.67 47.37
N SER A 624 -26.43 -23.25 48.50
CA SER A 624 -25.06 -23.70 48.74
C SER A 624 -24.69 -24.92 47.93
N GLU A 625 -25.60 -25.88 47.78
CA GLU A 625 -25.39 -27.04 46.89
C GLU A 625 -25.29 -26.62 45.40
N GLU A 626 -26.16 -25.69 44.94
CA GLU A 626 -26.07 -25.15 43.58
C GLU A 626 -24.76 -24.36 43.36
N LEU A 627 -24.26 -23.67 44.37
CA LEU A 627 -22.99 -22.95 44.32
C LEU A 627 -21.83 -23.94 44.22
N ALA A 628 -21.78 -24.94 45.07
CA ALA A 628 -20.75 -25.99 45.08
C ALA A 628 -20.69 -26.77 43.77
N ALA A 629 -21.84 -27.19 43.24
CA ALA A 629 -21.92 -27.84 41.94
C ALA A 629 -21.44 -26.95 40.80
N GLY A 630 -21.71 -25.65 40.85
CA GLY A 630 -21.24 -24.68 39.88
C GLY A 630 -19.72 -24.38 39.98
N GLU A 631 -19.11 -24.54 41.15
CA GLU A 631 -17.65 -24.36 41.38
C GLU A 631 -16.84 -25.62 41.00
N GLU A 632 -17.39 -26.84 41.15
CA GLU A 632 -16.73 -28.08 40.70
C GLU A 632 -16.68 -28.24 39.17
N GLU A 633 -17.53 -27.55 38.45
CA GLU A 633 -17.53 -27.55 36.98
C GLU A 633 -16.53 -26.56 36.36
N VAL A 634 -15.74 -25.79 37.15
CA VAL A 634 -14.73 -24.82 36.71
C VAL A 634 -13.35 -25.45 36.74
#